data_3f8333e32573323d5a9ff6ccfe3763f2
#
_entry.id   3f8333e32573323d5a9ff6ccfe3763f2
#
_cell.length_a   1.000
_cell.length_b   1.000
_cell.length_c   1.000
_cell.angle_alpha   90.00
_cell.angle_beta   90.00
_cell.angle_gamma   90.00
#
_symmetry.space_group_name_H-M   'P 1'
#
loop_
_entity.id
_entity.type
_entity.pdbx_description
1 polymer ?
#
loop_
_entity_poly.entity_id
_entity_poly.type
_entity_poly.pdbx_seq_one_letter_code
_entity_poly.pdbx_strand_id
1 'polypeptide(L)'
;VWTPLAVTTRPRREDELEGVHRHFLAPLEFDRRVARGELLEWSRIGAYRRGTELAPVRDRLAAGSPVLLPLDLDGALLVRAVVPDARLVLLHPPGRRPGTATLAAFDRSVSHDHTEHVVDELVRLLGSSFLAPARPRPRG
;
A
#
# COMPACT_ATOMS: atom_id res chain seq x y z
N VAL A 1 7.17 -9.88 7.70
CA VAL A 1 6.64 -8.85 6.80
C VAL A 1 6.32 -7.59 7.58
N TRP A 2 6.79 -6.48 7.12
CA TRP A 2 6.61 -5.20 7.78
C TRP A 2 5.60 -4.33 7.02
N THR A 3 4.74 -3.65 7.77
CA THR A 3 3.78 -2.67 7.24
C THR A 3 4.07 -1.32 7.87
N PRO A 4 4.26 -0.24 7.10
CA PRO A 4 4.48 1.09 7.66
C PRO A 4 3.21 1.63 8.32
N LEU A 5 3.40 2.52 9.32
CA LEU A 5 2.30 3.31 9.83
C LEU A 5 1.88 4.34 8.77
N ALA A 6 0.59 4.49 8.55
CA ALA A 6 0.08 5.58 7.72
C ALA A 6 0.21 6.92 8.43
N VAL A 7 0.45 7.98 7.68
CA VAL A 7 0.27 9.36 8.15
C VAL A 7 -1.14 9.83 7.77
N THR A 8 -1.77 10.61 8.62
CA THR A 8 -3.13 11.10 8.37
C THR A 8 -3.37 12.48 8.96
N THR A 9 -4.22 13.26 8.31
CA THR A 9 -4.72 14.54 8.85
C THR A 9 -5.99 14.36 9.68
N ARG A 10 -6.57 13.15 9.72
CA ARG A 10 -7.71 12.84 10.56
C ARG A 10 -7.32 12.96 12.04
N PRO A 11 -8.13 13.61 12.87
CA PRO A 11 -7.88 13.66 14.30
C PRO A 11 -7.81 12.25 14.91
N ARG A 12 -6.94 12.09 15.88
CA ARG A 12 -6.79 10.86 16.65
C ARG A 12 -8.09 10.53 17.38
N ARG A 13 -8.53 9.28 17.31
CA ARG A 13 -9.61 8.75 18.13
C ARG A 13 -9.11 8.44 19.55
N GLU A 14 -10.02 8.32 20.52
CA GLU A 14 -9.64 8.08 21.93
C GLU A 14 -8.82 6.79 22.13
N ASP A 15 -9.13 5.75 21.39
CA ASP A 15 -8.46 4.45 21.45
C ASP A 15 -7.19 4.34 20.57
N GLU A 16 -6.86 5.39 19.84
CA GLU A 16 -5.69 5.44 18.99
C GLU A 16 -4.50 6.12 19.67
N LEU A 17 -3.28 5.61 19.40
CA LEU A 17 -2.04 6.13 19.93
C LEU A 17 -1.14 6.63 18.79
N GLU A 18 -0.60 7.84 18.95
CA GLU A 18 0.40 8.40 18.05
C GLU A 18 1.63 7.48 17.98
N GLY A 19 2.10 7.20 16.75
CA GLY A 19 3.28 6.38 16.54
C GLY A 19 3.09 4.87 16.75
N VAL A 20 1.87 4.45 17.08
CA VAL A 20 1.50 3.03 17.25
C VAL A 20 0.47 2.61 16.20
N HIS A 21 -0.62 3.33 16.09
CA HIS A 21 -1.68 3.06 15.12
C HIS A 21 -1.46 3.85 13.82
N ARG A 22 -1.11 5.13 13.95
CA ARG A 22 -0.86 6.06 12.85
C ARG A 22 0.06 7.17 13.32
N HIS A 23 0.58 7.94 12.37
CA HIS A 23 1.13 9.28 12.62
C HIS A 23 0.06 10.32 12.32
N PHE A 24 -0.37 11.06 13.33
CA PHE A 24 -1.41 12.08 13.20
C PHE A 24 -0.75 13.44 12.98
N LEU A 25 -0.97 14.02 11.81
CA LEU A 25 -0.36 15.28 11.39
C LEU A 25 -1.40 16.39 11.27
N ALA A 26 -1.00 17.61 11.60
CA ALA A 26 -1.76 18.78 11.19
C ALA A 26 -1.77 18.91 9.66
N PRO A 27 -2.84 19.47 9.05
CA PRO A 27 -2.91 19.63 7.60
C PRO A 27 -1.69 20.33 6.99
N LEU A 28 -1.19 21.37 7.64
CA LEU A 28 -0.01 22.11 7.16
C LEU A 28 1.26 21.27 7.18
N GLU A 29 1.44 20.41 8.16
CA GLU A 29 2.58 19.49 8.21
C GLU A 29 2.48 18.43 7.12
N PHE A 30 1.29 17.94 6.83
CA PHE A 30 1.05 17.05 5.69
C PHE A 30 1.44 17.72 4.38
N ASP A 31 1.02 18.96 4.17
CA ASP A 31 1.38 19.75 2.99
C ASP A 31 2.90 19.89 2.83
N ARG A 32 3.60 20.14 3.93
CA ARG A 32 5.07 20.22 3.93
C ARG A 32 5.73 18.92 3.49
N ARG A 33 5.24 17.79 3.97
CA ARG A 33 5.77 16.47 3.60
C ARG A 33 5.54 16.16 2.13
N VAL A 34 4.35 16.50 1.61
CA VAL A 34 4.07 16.40 0.17
C VAL A 34 5.03 17.27 -0.64
N ALA A 35 5.18 18.53 -0.25
CA ALA A 35 6.05 19.48 -0.97
C ALA A 35 7.52 19.06 -0.98
N ARG A 36 7.99 18.39 0.08
CA ARG A 36 9.37 17.87 0.19
C ARG A 36 9.58 16.51 -0.47
N GLY A 37 8.55 15.91 -1.05
CA GLY A 37 8.64 14.57 -1.63
C GLY A 37 8.87 13.46 -0.61
N GLU A 38 8.47 13.64 0.63
CA GLU A 38 8.68 12.67 1.72
C GLU A 38 7.64 11.54 1.76
N LEU A 39 6.56 11.64 0.98
CA LEU A 39 5.52 10.62 0.89
C LEU A 39 5.69 9.78 -0.39
N LEU A 40 5.63 8.47 -0.24
CA LEU A 40 5.63 7.53 -1.34
C LEU A 40 4.35 7.65 -2.18
N GLU A 41 3.23 7.79 -1.50
CA GLU A 41 1.90 8.00 -2.05
C GLU A 41 1.05 8.74 -1.04
N TRP A 42 0.03 9.40 -1.50
CA TRP A 42 -1.01 9.93 -0.62
C TRP A 42 -2.33 10.05 -1.38
N SER A 43 -3.43 10.04 -0.64
CA SER A 43 -4.78 10.18 -1.18
C SER A 43 -5.69 10.94 -0.21
N ARG A 44 -6.81 11.41 -0.74
CA ARG A 44 -7.85 12.04 0.05
C ARG A 44 -8.93 11.02 0.36
N ILE A 45 -9.30 10.90 1.64
CA ILE A 45 -10.38 10.05 2.11
C ILE A 45 -11.39 10.93 2.84
N GLY A 46 -12.50 11.24 2.20
CA GLY A 46 -13.48 12.20 2.73
C GLY A 46 -12.86 13.58 2.90
N ALA A 47 -12.98 14.14 4.11
CA ALA A 47 -12.42 15.45 4.45
C ALA A 47 -10.93 15.41 4.82
N TYR A 48 -10.33 14.23 4.92
CA TYR A 48 -8.98 14.04 5.43
C TYR A 48 -8.06 13.42 4.37
N ARG A 49 -6.75 13.52 4.62
CA ARG A 49 -5.73 12.91 3.77
C ARG A 49 -4.99 11.83 4.54
N ARG A 50 -4.54 10.83 3.82
CA ARG A 50 -3.65 9.82 4.35
C ARG A 50 -2.51 9.58 3.36
N GLY A 51 -1.40 9.08 3.86
CA GLY A 51 -0.27 8.74 3.00
C GLY A 51 0.68 7.76 3.66
N THR A 52 1.70 7.38 2.92
CA THR A 52 2.78 6.50 3.35
C THR A 52 4.10 7.23 3.22
N GLU A 53 4.89 7.25 4.28
CA GLU A 53 6.23 7.84 4.26
C GLU A 53 7.18 7.02 3.39
N LEU A 54 7.95 7.69 2.55
CA LEU A 54 8.89 7.05 1.64
C LEU A 54 10.12 6.46 2.37
N ALA A 55 10.72 7.22 3.27
CA ALA A 55 12.00 6.83 3.87
C ALA A 55 11.95 5.50 4.64
N PRO A 56 10.96 5.23 5.51
CA PRO A 56 10.88 3.94 6.19
C PRO A 56 10.71 2.76 5.24
N VAL A 57 9.94 2.93 4.18
CA VAL A 57 9.73 1.90 3.15
C VAL A 57 11.03 1.61 2.42
N ARG A 58 11.71 2.65 1.97
CA ARG A 58 13.01 2.54 1.28
C ARG A 58 14.05 1.84 2.15
N ASP A 59 14.13 2.20 3.43
CA ASP A 59 15.10 1.63 4.35
C ASP A 59 14.85 0.13 4.59
N ARG A 60 13.59 -0.27 4.71
CA ARG A 60 13.21 -1.69 4.85
C ARG A 60 13.53 -2.48 3.59
N LEU A 61 13.23 -1.95 2.41
CA LEU A 61 13.55 -2.60 1.15
C LEU A 61 15.06 -2.73 0.94
N ALA A 62 15.84 -1.70 1.29
CA ALA A 62 17.29 -1.73 1.23
C ALA A 62 17.88 -2.80 2.16
N ALA A 63 17.25 -3.07 3.29
CA ALA A 63 17.63 -4.14 4.21
C ALA A 63 17.18 -5.54 3.76
N GLY A 64 16.52 -5.66 2.60
CA GLY A 64 16.02 -6.93 2.07
C GLY A 64 14.72 -7.43 2.72
N SER A 65 14.04 -6.61 3.50
CA SER A 65 12.79 -6.97 4.15
C SER A 65 11.60 -6.72 3.21
N PRO A 66 10.67 -7.69 3.08
CA PRO A 66 9.42 -7.45 2.35
C PRO A 66 8.57 -6.39 3.05
N VAL A 67 7.93 -5.52 2.26
CA VAL A 67 7.04 -4.47 2.74
C VAL A 67 5.64 -4.70 2.17
N LEU A 68 4.64 -4.68 3.05
CA LEU A 68 3.23 -4.78 2.67
C LEU A 68 2.56 -3.42 2.88
N LEU A 69 1.93 -2.89 1.84
CA LEU A 69 1.23 -1.60 1.86
C LEU A 69 -0.27 -1.83 1.69
N PRO A 70 -1.09 -1.69 2.75
CA PRO A 70 -2.53 -1.64 2.60
C PRO A 70 -2.94 -0.25 2.08
N LEU A 71 -3.39 -0.19 0.84
CA LEU A 71 -3.70 1.04 0.14
C LEU A 71 -5.10 0.97 -0.48
N ASP A 72 -5.67 2.13 -0.81
CA ASP A 72 -6.78 2.21 -1.72
C ASP A 72 -6.32 1.98 -3.18
N LEU A 73 -7.27 1.90 -4.09
CA LEU A 73 -6.97 1.63 -5.50
C LEU A 73 -6.04 2.69 -6.11
N ASP A 74 -6.32 3.96 -5.86
CA ASP A 74 -5.53 5.07 -6.40
C ASP A 74 -4.12 5.08 -5.82
N GLY A 75 -3.98 4.84 -4.53
CA GLY A 75 -2.68 4.74 -3.86
C GLY A 75 -1.83 3.59 -4.42
N ALA A 76 -2.44 2.43 -4.65
CA ALA A 76 -1.75 1.28 -5.23
C ALA A 76 -1.24 1.57 -6.65
N LEU A 77 -2.04 2.23 -7.47
CA LEU A 77 -1.64 2.61 -8.83
C LEU A 77 -0.52 3.65 -8.83
N LEU A 78 -0.56 4.61 -7.89
CA LEU A 78 0.54 5.58 -7.72
C LEU A 78 1.84 4.88 -7.32
N VAL A 79 1.79 3.92 -6.41
CA VAL A 79 2.97 3.15 -6.04
C VAL A 79 3.54 2.39 -7.23
N ARG A 80 2.70 1.75 -8.05
CA ARG A 80 3.16 1.07 -9.26
C ARG A 80 3.85 2.02 -10.23
N ALA A 81 3.37 3.25 -10.37
CA ALA A 81 3.96 4.24 -11.24
C ALA A 81 5.38 4.65 -10.79
N VAL A 82 5.61 4.72 -9.47
CA VAL A 82 6.90 5.12 -8.86
C VAL A 82 7.82 3.91 -8.66
N VAL A 83 7.26 2.76 -8.32
CA VAL A 83 7.99 1.51 -8.07
C VAL A 83 7.48 0.44 -9.03
N PRO A 84 8.04 0.33 -10.24
CA PRO A 84 7.54 -0.60 -11.27
C PRO A 84 7.56 -2.07 -10.85
N ASP A 85 8.45 -2.45 -9.94
CA ASP A 85 8.57 -3.82 -9.43
C ASP A 85 7.60 -4.16 -8.31
N ALA A 86 6.81 -3.18 -7.84
CA ALA A 86 5.77 -3.44 -6.84
C ALA A 86 4.76 -4.46 -7.36
N ARG A 87 4.37 -5.39 -6.49
CA ARG A 87 3.33 -6.38 -6.80
C ARG A 87 2.00 -5.89 -6.24
N LEU A 88 1.01 -5.79 -7.10
CA LEU A 88 -0.32 -5.32 -6.74
C LEU A 88 -1.28 -6.50 -6.59
N VAL A 89 -1.89 -6.60 -5.42
CA VAL A 89 -2.93 -7.59 -5.11
C VAL A 89 -4.23 -6.84 -4.84
N LEU A 90 -5.25 -7.14 -5.63
CA LEU A 90 -6.57 -6.55 -5.47
C LEU A 90 -7.42 -7.42 -4.55
N LEU A 91 -7.91 -6.84 -3.47
CA LEU A 91 -8.94 -7.46 -2.63
C LEU A 91 -10.31 -6.94 -3.07
N HIS A 92 -11.25 -7.83 -3.32
CA HIS A 92 -12.60 -7.43 -3.72
C HIS A 92 -13.67 -8.23 -2.98
N PRO A 93 -14.89 -7.65 -2.77
CA PRO A 93 -15.99 -8.38 -2.15
C PRO A 93 -16.42 -9.58 -2.97
N PRO A 94 -16.92 -10.66 -2.34
CA PRO A 94 -17.50 -11.78 -3.06
C PRO A 94 -18.73 -11.32 -3.88
N GLY A 95 -18.92 -11.92 -5.06
CA GLY A 95 -20.03 -11.58 -5.94
C GLY A 95 -19.89 -10.26 -6.71
N ARG A 96 -18.88 -9.47 -6.45
CA ARG A 96 -18.52 -8.26 -7.21
C ARG A 96 -17.23 -8.52 -7.99
N ARG A 97 -17.34 -8.72 -9.26
CA ARG A 97 -16.18 -8.80 -10.14
C ARG A 97 -15.67 -7.40 -10.46
N PRO A 98 -14.37 -7.12 -10.21
CA PRO A 98 -13.75 -5.88 -10.67
C PRO A 98 -13.85 -5.75 -12.19
N GLY A 99 -13.89 -4.51 -12.68
CA GLY A 99 -13.86 -4.25 -14.11
C GLY A 99 -12.58 -4.79 -14.77
N THR A 100 -12.64 -5.10 -16.06
CA THR A 100 -11.52 -5.65 -16.81
C THR A 100 -10.27 -4.77 -16.77
N ALA A 101 -10.44 -3.44 -16.87
CA ALA A 101 -9.33 -2.50 -16.78
C ALA A 101 -8.65 -2.51 -15.41
N THR A 102 -9.45 -2.62 -14.33
CA THR A 102 -8.92 -2.73 -12.97
C THR A 102 -8.14 -4.03 -12.79
N LEU A 103 -8.70 -5.16 -13.22
CA LEU A 103 -8.03 -6.47 -13.14
C LEU A 103 -6.71 -6.48 -13.90
N ALA A 104 -6.66 -5.83 -15.07
CA ALA A 104 -5.45 -5.75 -15.88
C ALA A 104 -4.29 -4.98 -15.20
N ALA A 105 -4.61 -4.04 -14.31
CA ALA A 105 -3.61 -3.26 -13.58
C ALA A 105 -2.98 -4.02 -12.40
N PHE A 106 -3.58 -5.13 -11.95
CA PHE A 106 -3.15 -5.90 -10.79
C PHE A 106 -2.53 -7.24 -11.18
N ASP A 107 -1.57 -7.68 -10.38
CA ASP A 107 -0.88 -8.95 -10.61
C ASP A 107 -1.71 -10.14 -10.12
N ARG A 108 -2.52 -9.93 -9.09
CA ARG A 108 -3.43 -10.93 -8.51
C ARG A 108 -4.71 -10.25 -8.01
N SER A 109 -5.77 -11.02 -7.94
CA SER A 109 -7.01 -10.62 -7.27
C SER A 109 -7.47 -11.71 -6.31
N VAL A 110 -7.97 -11.32 -5.15
CA VAL A 110 -8.44 -12.24 -4.11
C VAL A 110 -9.82 -11.78 -3.67
N SER A 111 -10.78 -12.72 -3.65
CA SER A 111 -12.11 -12.46 -3.11
C SER A 111 -12.05 -12.43 -1.59
N HIS A 112 -12.53 -11.34 -1.00
CA HIS A 112 -12.57 -11.17 0.45
C HIS A 112 -13.90 -11.66 1.00
N ASP A 113 -14.07 -12.97 1.08
CA ASP A 113 -15.23 -13.62 1.68
C ASP A 113 -15.05 -13.85 3.18
N HIS A 114 -13.88 -14.35 3.59
CA HIS A 114 -13.49 -14.56 4.98
C HIS A 114 -12.07 -14.06 5.23
N THR A 115 -11.87 -13.38 6.35
CA THR A 115 -10.55 -12.81 6.72
C THR A 115 -9.44 -13.87 6.74
N GLU A 116 -9.72 -15.04 7.28
CA GLU A 116 -8.75 -16.14 7.34
C GLU A 116 -8.31 -16.60 5.95
N HIS A 117 -9.23 -16.71 5.01
CA HIS A 117 -8.93 -17.07 3.63
C HIS A 117 -8.01 -16.05 2.95
N VAL A 118 -8.28 -14.76 3.16
CA VAL A 118 -7.44 -13.68 2.63
C VAL A 118 -6.03 -13.74 3.23
N VAL A 119 -5.91 -13.93 4.54
CA VAL A 119 -4.61 -14.06 5.22
C VAL A 119 -3.83 -15.24 4.67
N ASP A 120 -4.45 -16.41 4.55
CA ASP A 120 -3.81 -17.62 4.00
C ASP A 120 -3.31 -17.40 2.57
N GLU A 121 -4.11 -16.74 1.73
CA GLU A 121 -3.74 -16.45 0.36
C GLU A 121 -2.57 -15.46 0.29
N LEU A 122 -2.59 -14.40 1.11
CA LEU A 122 -1.49 -13.43 1.19
C LEU A 122 -0.21 -14.09 1.70
N VAL A 123 -0.28 -14.94 2.71
CA VAL A 123 0.88 -15.68 3.23
C VAL A 123 1.45 -16.59 2.14
N ARG A 124 0.60 -17.27 1.39
CA ARG A 124 1.00 -18.13 0.28
C ARG A 124 1.71 -17.35 -0.82
N LEU A 125 1.20 -16.16 -1.17
CA LEU A 125 1.84 -15.26 -2.14
C LEU A 125 3.19 -14.75 -1.63
N LEU A 126 3.32 -14.43 -0.36
CA LEU A 126 4.57 -13.97 0.26
C LEU A 126 5.66 -15.07 0.23
N GLY A 127 5.28 -16.33 0.36
CA GLY A 127 6.21 -17.46 0.31
C GLY A 127 6.50 -17.99 -1.09
N SER A 128 5.88 -17.43 -2.13
CA SER A 128 5.98 -17.93 -3.49
C SER A 128 6.97 -17.12 -4.36
N SER A 129 7.22 -17.59 -5.58
CA SER A 129 7.96 -16.85 -6.61
C SER A 129 7.35 -15.50 -6.99
N PHE A 130 6.16 -15.19 -6.50
CA PHE A 130 5.53 -13.87 -6.64
C PHE A 130 6.42 -12.75 -6.10
N LEU A 131 7.18 -13.01 -5.04
CA LEU A 131 8.13 -12.07 -4.45
C LEU A 131 9.52 -12.10 -5.09
N ALA A 132 9.78 -13.05 -5.99
CA ALA A 132 11.03 -13.06 -6.72
C ALA A 132 11.17 -11.76 -7.52
N PRO A 133 12.39 -11.21 -7.64
CA PRO A 133 12.61 -10.02 -8.46
C PRO A 133 12.08 -10.24 -9.87
N ALA A 134 11.36 -9.27 -10.39
CA ALA A 134 10.84 -9.33 -11.75
C ALA A 134 12.02 -9.55 -12.69
N ARG A 135 11.91 -10.56 -13.57
CA ARG A 135 12.90 -10.73 -14.63
C ARG A 135 12.96 -9.45 -15.44
N PRO A 136 14.16 -8.93 -15.74
CA PRO A 136 14.28 -7.75 -16.57
C PRO A 136 13.53 -8.01 -17.89
N ARG A 137 12.65 -7.11 -18.26
CA ARG A 137 11.99 -7.18 -19.57
C ARG A 137 13.08 -7.08 -20.63
N PRO A 138 13.06 -7.94 -21.65
CA PRO A 138 13.98 -7.80 -22.75
C PRO A 138 13.78 -6.41 -23.35
N ARG A 139 14.86 -5.68 -23.51
CA ARG A 139 14.86 -4.41 -24.24
C ARG A 139 14.53 -4.75 -25.70
N GLY A 140 13.33 -4.39 -26.10
CA GLY A 140 12.95 -4.39 -27.51
C GLY A 140 13.50 -3.17 -28.22
#